data_24b43607cdd7b7b2cef741480175b9f6
#
_entry.id   24b43607cdd7b7b2cef741480175b9f6
#
_cell.length_a   1.000
_cell.length_b   1.000
_cell.length_c   1.000
_cell.angle_alpha   90.00
_cell.angle_beta   90.00
_cell.angle_gamma   90.00
#
_symmetry.space_group_name_H-M   'P 1'
#
loop_
_entity.id
_entity.type
_entity.pdbx_description
1 polymer ?
#
loop_
_entity_poly.entity_id
_entity_poly.type
_entity_poly.pdbx_seq_one_letter_code
_entity_poly.pdbx_strand_id
1 'polypeptide(L)'
;MRTAFVIGVVLAVAVFALAGVIAPLFGSASGAEMVALAERGLRFYAFSVVLYGVNNAFVNYTQGMRRTGLSALYCFLQNFVFVAVPALVLQGTLDSDAVWVALPLGEAITTVAIFVLAAALKNGVPRRAKDFLFLKEPFGAPADEVLDIKIYNFDEVVPACEHAVQFCKGKGADSKTCYHVSLFIEELGTNVVEYGFAEKGGNLLEIRIVHFEDGWVLRLRDNCRAFDPVKWIKLNESDDPTVNMGIKLVCAMAKDVTYVSTLDLNIITLRF
;
A
#
# COMPACT_ATOMS: atom_id res chain seq x y z
N MET A 1 -3.29 11.11 2.98
CA MET A 1 -3.62 12.42 2.41
C MET A 1 -3.71 13.55 3.45
N ARG A 2 -4.49 13.44 4.55
CA ARG A 2 -4.53 14.50 5.59
C ARG A 2 -3.15 14.85 6.16
N THR A 3 -2.35 13.84 6.52
CA THR A 3 -0.99 14.03 7.04
C THR A 3 -0.08 14.72 6.02
N ALA A 4 -0.12 14.30 4.76
CA ALA A 4 0.66 14.92 3.68
C ALA A 4 0.27 16.39 3.47
N PHE A 5 -1.01 16.72 3.54
CA PHE A 5 -1.50 18.08 3.45
C PHE A 5 -1.00 18.95 4.62
N VAL A 6 -1.12 18.46 5.87
CA VAL A 6 -0.65 19.19 7.05
C VAL A 6 0.85 19.42 7.00
N ILE A 7 1.64 18.40 6.67
CA ILE A 7 3.10 18.52 6.51
C ILE A 7 3.41 19.50 5.38
N GLY A 8 2.71 19.43 4.26
CA GLY A 8 2.87 20.36 3.14
C GLY A 8 2.62 21.81 3.54
N VAL A 9 1.57 22.09 4.32
CA VAL A 9 1.29 23.44 4.84
C VAL A 9 2.40 23.93 5.76
N VAL A 10 2.86 23.09 6.70
CA VAL A 10 3.95 23.46 7.62
C VAL A 10 5.23 23.77 6.86
N LEU A 11 5.59 22.93 5.88
CA LEU A 11 6.77 23.15 5.04
C LEU A 11 6.62 24.39 4.15
N ALA A 12 5.45 24.63 3.58
CA ALA A 12 5.18 25.82 2.77
C ALA A 12 5.36 27.10 3.60
N VAL A 13 4.81 27.15 4.81
CA VAL A 13 4.99 28.29 5.73
C VAL A 13 6.48 28.47 6.08
N ALA A 14 7.19 27.39 6.38
CA ALA A 14 8.61 27.44 6.69
C ALA A 14 9.44 27.96 5.49
N VAL A 15 9.24 27.44 4.29
CA VAL A 15 9.93 27.88 3.07
C VAL A 15 9.62 29.34 2.77
N PHE A 16 8.35 29.75 2.86
CA PHE A 16 7.93 31.13 2.62
C PHE A 16 8.57 32.12 3.62
N ALA A 17 8.55 31.78 4.91
CA ALA A 17 9.11 32.63 5.98
C ALA A 17 10.64 32.69 5.91
N LEU A 18 11.30 31.61 5.55
CA LEU A 18 12.77 31.51 5.49
C LEU A 18 13.34 31.89 4.13
N ALA A 19 12.52 32.23 3.13
CA ALA A 19 12.97 32.55 1.77
C ALA A 19 14.09 33.59 1.73
N GLY A 20 13.99 34.68 2.52
CA GLY A 20 15.00 35.72 2.58
C GLY A 20 16.32 35.28 3.25
N VAL A 21 16.28 34.21 4.06
CA VAL A 21 17.49 33.63 4.70
C VAL A 21 18.12 32.58 3.78
N ILE A 22 17.29 31.83 3.07
CA ILE A 22 17.73 30.72 2.19
C ILE A 22 18.27 31.24 0.85
N ALA A 23 17.64 32.25 0.24
CA ALA A 23 18.02 32.79 -1.06
C ALA A 23 19.49 33.21 -1.16
N PRO A 24 20.09 33.93 -0.17
CA PRO A 24 21.51 34.32 -0.21
C PRO A 24 22.47 33.11 -0.23
N LEU A 25 22.08 31.97 0.32
CA LEU A 25 22.90 30.73 0.30
C LEU A 25 23.16 30.21 -1.11
N PHE A 26 22.21 30.47 -2.03
CA PHE A 26 22.31 30.00 -3.42
C PHE A 26 22.86 31.08 -4.38
N GLY A 27 22.79 32.36 -4.02
CA GLY A 27 23.03 33.44 -4.94
C GLY A 27 24.04 34.50 -4.49
N SER A 28 24.67 34.35 -3.32
CA SER A 28 25.56 35.38 -2.76
C SER A 28 26.73 35.76 -3.67
N ALA A 29 27.25 34.84 -4.46
CA ALA A 29 28.32 35.06 -5.42
C ALA A 29 27.84 35.70 -6.76
N SER A 30 26.53 35.69 -7.03
CA SER A 30 25.94 36.10 -8.32
C SER A 30 25.31 37.50 -8.30
N GLY A 31 25.40 38.21 -7.16
CA GLY A 31 24.90 39.57 -7.02
C GLY A 31 23.47 39.65 -6.44
N ALA A 32 23.11 40.88 -6.00
CA ALA A 32 21.86 41.15 -5.29
C ALA A 32 20.58 40.85 -6.11
N GLU A 33 20.67 41.04 -7.43
CA GLU A 33 19.54 40.78 -8.33
C GLU A 33 19.17 39.29 -8.39
N MET A 34 20.18 38.41 -8.43
CA MET A 34 19.97 36.96 -8.41
C MET A 34 19.39 36.49 -7.06
N VAL A 35 19.85 37.07 -5.95
CA VAL A 35 19.29 36.78 -4.63
C VAL A 35 17.82 37.19 -4.54
N ALA A 36 17.46 38.38 -5.06
CA ALA A 36 16.07 38.84 -5.09
C ALA A 36 15.17 37.95 -5.97
N LEU A 37 15.69 37.45 -7.11
CA LEU A 37 14.99 36.50 -7.96
C LEU A 37 14.79 35.17 -7.25
N ALA A 38 15.82 34.63 -6.60
CA ALA A 38 15.75 33.40 -5.83
C ALA A 38 14.76 33.49 -4.66
N GLU A 39 14.72 34.61 -3.95
CA GLU A 39 13.77 34.83 -2.86
C GLU A 39 12.33 34.85 -3.35
N ARG A 40 12.04 35.54 -4.47
CA ARG A 40 10.71 35.50 -5.10
C ARG A 40 10.36 34.09 -5.54
N GLY A 41 11.27 33.39 -6.20
CA GLY A 41 11.09 32.02 -6.64
C GLY A 41 10.74 31.07 -5.49
N LEU A 42 11.46 31.14 -4.36
CA LEU A 42 11.18 30.34 -3.17
C LEU A 42 9.79 30.62 -2.58
N ARG A 43 9.34 31.89 -2.59
CA ARG A 43 7.99 32.26 -2.12
C ARG A 43 6.91 31.69 -3.02
N PHE A 44 7.07 31.72 -4.35
CA PHE A 44 6.14 31.05 -5.28
C PHE A 44 6.17 29.53 -5.11
N TYR A 45 7.38 28.95 -5.00
CA TYR A 45 7.54 27.52 -4.79
C TYR A 45 6.85 27.02 -3.53
N ALA A 46 6.83 27.83 -2.45
CA ALA A 46 6.15 27.47 -1.21
C ALA A 46 4.68 27.11 -1.43
N PHE A 47 3.97 27.77 -2.34
CA PHE A 47 2.57 27.43 -2.67
C PHE A 47 2.45 26.08 -3.36
N SER A 48 3.45 25.66 -4.15
CA SER A 48 3.42 24.35 -4.81
C SER A 48 3.58 23.20 -3.83
N VAL A 49 4.35 23.38 -2.75
CA VAL A 49 4.68 22.32 -1.78
C VAL A 49 3.44 21.69 -1.14
N VAL A 50 2.38 22.48 -0.90
CA VAL A 50 1.14 22.01 -0.29
C VAL A 50 0.46 20.95 -1.18
N LEU A 51 0.29 21.26 -2.46
CA LEU A 51 -0.37 20.37 -3.42
C LEU A 51 0.56 19.26 -3.88
N TYR A 52 1.85 19.52 -4.03
CA TYR A 52 2.86 18.53 -4.41
C TYR A 52 2.81 17.29 -3.50
N GLY A 53 2.78 17.50 -2.17
CA GLY A 53 2.71 16.39 -1.22
C GLY A 53 1.47 15.50 -1.41
N VAL A 54 0.32 16.11 -1.70
CA VAL A 54 -0.94 15.40 -1.94
C VAL A 54 -0.91 14.66 -3.29
N ASN A 55 -0.46 15.34 -4.35
CA ASN A 55 -0.38 14.78 -5.69
C ASN A 55 0.62 13.62 -5.75
N ASN A 56 1.78 13.77 -5.11
CA ASN A 56 2.80 12.74 -5.03
C ASN A 56 2.32 11.52 -4.21
N ALA A 57 1.53 11.72 -3.14
CA ALA A 57 0.91 10.63 -2.42
C ALA A 57 -0.06 9.83 -3.31
N PHE A 58 -0.76 10.49 -4.24
CA PHE A 58 -1.61 9.82 -5.22
C PHE A 58 -0.78 9.00 -6.23
N VAL A 59 0.31 9.56 -6.75
CA VAL A 59 1.23 8.86 -7.66
C VAL A 59 1.79 7.59 -6.99
N ASN A 60 2.30 7.71 -5.76
CA ASN A 60 2.81 6.57 -4.99
C ASN A 60 1.73 5.52 -4.69
N TYR A 61 0.50 5.96 -4.40
CA TYR A 61 -0.64 5.08 -4.20
C TYR A 61 -0.93 4.24 -5.47
N THR A 62 -0.99 4.88 -6.64
CA THR A 62 -1.24 4.17 -7.92
C THR A 62 -0.13 3.19 -8.26
N GLN A 63 1.12 3.51 -7.90
CA GLN A 63 2.26 2.62 -8.01
C GLN A 63 2.12 1.39 -7.09
N GLY A 64 1.75 1.59 -5.82
CA GLY A 64 1.48 0.52 -4.87
C GLY A 64 0.34 -0.41 -5.30
N MET A 65 -0.64 0.12 -6.04
CA MET A 65 -1.73 -0.66 -6.66
C MET A 65 -1.30 -1.42 -7.93
N ARG A 66 -0.01 -1.50 -8.23
CA ARG A 66 0.57 -2.07 -9.46
C ARG A 66 0.06 -1.44 -10.76
N ARG A 67 -0.48 -0.22 -10.71
CA ARG A 67 -0.88 0.56 -11.88
C ARG A 67 0.28 1.45 -12.34
N THR A 68 1.43 0.83 -12.61
CA THR A 68 2.70 1.52 -12.91
C THR A 68 2.61 2.45 -14.11
N GLY A 69 1.87 2.07 -15.17
CA GLY A 69 1.65 2.93 -16.34
C GLY A 69 0.90 4.23 -15.99
N LEU A 70 -0.13 4.15 -15.15
CA LEU A 70 -0.88 5.33 -14.69
C LEU A 70 0.01 6.21 -13.79
N SER A 71 0.77 5.61 -12.87
CA SER A 71 1.72 6.31 -12.02
C SER A 71 2.79 7.04 -12.85
N ALA A 72 3.40 6.37 -13.83
CA ALA A 72 4.39 6.96 -14.71
C ALA A 72 3.83 8.13 -15.53
N LEU A 73 2.62 7.97 -16.09
CA LEU A 73 1.93 9.03 -16.83
C LEU A 73 1.69 10.26 -15.96
N TYR A 74 1.15 10.08 -14.76
CA TYR A 74 0.92 11.21 -13.85
C TYR A 74 2.21 11.87 -13.40
N CYS A 75 3.25 11.09 -13.09
CA CYS A 75 4.56 11.63 -12.76
C CYS A 75 5.13 12.48 -13.89
N PHE A 76 5.04 12.02 -15.14
CA PHE A 76 5.48 12.77 -16.31
C PHE A 76 4.65 14.04 -16.53
N LEU A 77 3.33 13.95 -16.46
CA LEU A 77 2.44 15.10 -16.61
C LEU A 77 2.69 16.15 -15.53
N GLN A 78 2.76 15.75 -14.25
CA GLN A 78 2.97 16.63 -13.11
C GLN A 78 4.31 17.36 -13.17
N ASN A 79 5.41 16.63 -13.40
CA ASN A 79 6.75 17.20 -13.26
C ASN A 79 7.28 17.83 -14.55
N PHE A 80 6.65 17.56 -15.69
CA PHE A 80 7.09 18.09 -16.98
C PHE A 80 5.99 18.88 -17.68
N VAL A 81 4.92 18.24 -18.14
CA VAL A 81 3.94 18.90 -19.03
C VAL A 81 3.21 20.03 -18.34
N PHE A 82 2.69 19.80 -17.12
CA PHE A 82 1.90 20.78 -16.38
C PHE A 82 2.74 21.92 -15.77
N VAL A 83 4.05 21.83 -15.85
CA VAL A 83 4.96 22.94 -15.52
C VAL A 83 5.44 23.63 -16.79
N ALA A 84 5.92 22.89 -17.78
CA ALA A 84 6.50 23.46 -19.01
C ALA A 84 5.46 24.24 -19.83
N VAL A 85 4.24 23.68 -20.01
CA VAL A 85 3.21 24.34 -20.82
C VAL A 85 2.76 25.67 -20.21
N PRO A 86 2.39 25.76 -18.91
CA PRO A 86 2.09 27.05 -18.28
C PRO A 86 3.26 28.02 -18.31
N ALA A 87 4.50 27.58 -18.09
CA ALA A 87 5.67 28.43 -18.16
C ALA A 87 5.83 29.08 -19.54
N LEU A 88 5.70 28.31 -20.62
CA LEU A 88 5.76 28.81 -21.99
C LEU A 88 4.62 29.78 -22.32
N VAL A 89 3.41 29.50 -21.86
CA VAL A 89 2.23 30.36 -22.11
C VAL A 89 2.38 31.70 -21.34
N LEU A 90 2.89 31.65 -20.12
CA LEU A 90 3.01 32.83 -19.25
C LEU A 90 4.26 33.68 -19.57
N GLN A 91 5.25 33.12 -20.27
CA GLN A 91 6.52 33.81 -20.57
C GLN A 91 6.31 35.17 -21.27
N GLY A 92 5.31 35.30 -22.15
CA GLY A 92 5.00 36.54 -22.84
C GLY A 92 4.42 37.66 -21.97
N THR A 93 3.98 37.33 -20.73
CA THR A 93 3.37 38.30 -19.81
C THR A 93 4.13 38.48 -18.50
N LEU A 94 4.84 37.46 -18.03
CA LEU A 94 5.49 37.42 -16.71
C LEU A 94 7.02 37.29 -16.83
N ASP A 95 7.59 37.26 -18.02
CA ASP A 95 9.03 37.10 -18.25
C ASP A 95 9.64 35.96 -17.40
N SER A 96 10.70 36.27 -16.63
CA SER A 96 11.39 35.31 -15.76
C SER A 96 10.52 34.74 -14.62
N ASP A 97 9.48 35.46 -14.22
CA ASP A 97 8.59 35.00 -13.14
C ASP A 97 7.60 33.91 -13.61
N ALA A 98 7.44 33.75 -14.93
CA ALA A 98 6.58 32.72 -15.53
C ALA A 98 6.92 31.29 -15.04
N VAL A 99 8.20 30.95 -14.90
CA VAL A 99 8.64 29.64 -14.42
C VAL A 99 8.21 29.41 -12.97
N TRP A 100 8.33 30.42 -12.13
CA TRP A 100 7.99 30.33 -10.72
C TRP A 100 6.49 30.21 -10.49
N VAL A 101 5.68 30.93 -11.27
CA VAL A 101 4.21 30.83 -11.23
C VAL A 101 3.73 29.52 -11.83
N ALA A 102 4.43 28.96 -12.82
CA ALA A 102 4.07 27.69 -13.43
C ALA A 102 4.16 26.51 -12.45
N LEU A 103 5.02 26.55 -11.44
CA LEU A 103 5.16 25.50 -10.45
C LEU A 103 3.85 25.27 -9.63
N PRO A 104 3.31 26.25 -8.89
CA PRO A 104 2.05 26.06 -8.17
C PRO A 104 0.86 25.84 -9.12
N LEU A 105 0.87 26.45 -10.31
CA LEU A 105 -0.16 26.25 -11.31
C LEU A 105 -0.15 24.80 -11.83
N GLY A 106 1.02 24.22 -12.09
CA GLY A 106 1.18 22.83 -12.50
C GLY A 106 0.64 21.84 -11.47
N GLU A 107 0.89 22.10 -10.18
CA GLU A 107 0.34 21.30 -9.09
C GLU A 107 -1.20 21.42 -9.00
N ALA A 108 -1.74 22.61 -9.20
CA ALA A 108 -3.18 22.82 -9.25
C ALA A 108 -3.82 22.06 -10.44
N ILE A 109 -3.21 22.13 -11.62
CA ILE A 109 -3.66 21.39 -12.82
C ILE A 109 -3.61 19.90 -12.56
N THR A 110 -2.55 19.38 -11.92
CA THR A 110 -2.43 17.97 -11.54
C THR A 110 -3.56 17.55 -10.61
N THR A 111 -3.86 18.35 -9.58
CA THR A 111 -4.97 18.09 -8.65
C THR A 111 -6.31 18.02 -9.39
N VAL A 112 -6.56 18.96 -10.30
CA VAL A 112 -7.78 18.96 -11.14
C VAL A 112 -7.81 17.73 -12.05
N ALA A 113 -6.70 17.35 -12.65
CA ALA A 113 -6.62 16.14 -13.50
C ALA A 113 -6.92 14.86 -12.73
N ILE A 114 -6.43 14.72 -11.48
CA ILE A 114 -6.76 13.61 -10.59
C ILE A 114 -8.27 13.59 -10.29
N PHE A 115 -8.86 14.77 -10.01
CA PHE A 115 -10.29 14.89 -9.73
C PHE A 115 -11.14 14.53 -10.95
N VAL A 116 -10.78 15.01 -12.13
CA VAL A 116 -11.46 14.69 -13.40
C VAL A 116 -11.38 13.19 -13.70
N LEU A 117 -10.21 12.56 -13.52
CA LEU A 117 -10.08 11.12 -13.69
C LEU A 117 -10.96 10.35 -12.70
N ALA A 118 -10.99 10.75 -11.43
CA ALA A 118 -11.84 10.13 -10.43
C ALA A 118 -13.33 10.25 -10.78
N ALA A 119 -13.74 11.42 -11.28
CA ALA A 119 -15.12 11.67 -11.72
C ALA A 119 -15.48 10.79 -12.93
N ALA A 120 -14.59 10.68 -13.91
CA ALA A 120 -14.80 9.88 -15.11
C ALA A 120 -14.91 8.38 -14.79
N LEU A 121 -14.03 7.86 -13.93
CA LEU A 121 -14.03 6.43 -13.55
C LEU A 121 -15.26 6.05 -12.69
N LYS A 122 -15.78 6.99 -11.91
CA LYS A 122 -16.96 6.79 -11.07
C LYS A 122 -18.28 7.05 -11.81
N ASN A 123 -18.23 7.62 -13.01
CA ASN A 123 -19.41 8.18 -13.70
C ASN A 123 -20.19 9.19 -12.84
N GLY A 124 -19.51 10.03 -12.08
CA GLY A 124 -20.10 11.04 -11.22
C GLY A 124 -19.09 11.78 -10.35
N VAL A 125 -19.56 12.81 -9.64
CA VAL A 125 -18.70 13.66 -8.81
C VAL A 125 -18.13 12.87 -7.61
N PRO A 126 -16.80 12.80 -7.44
CA PRO A 126 -16.18 12.18 -6.26
C PRO A 126 -16.54 12.99 -5.00
N ARG A 127 -17.11 12.34 -3.99
CA ARG A 127 -17.51 12.97 -2.73
C ARG A 127 -16.82 12.39 -1.51
N ARG A 128 -16.27 11.18 -1.62
CA ARG A 128 -15.62 10.44 -0.53
C ARG A 128 -14.18 10.14 -0.90
N ALA A 129 -13.31 10.04 0.11
CA ALA A 129 -11.90 9.69 -0.12
C ALA A 129 -11.72 8.37 -0.88
N LYS A 130 -12.62 7.39 -0.67
CA LYS A 130 -12.59 6.13 -1.40
C LYS A 130 -12.79 6.26 -2.92
N ASP A 131 -13.47 7.31 -3.38
CA ASP A 131 -13.74 7.55 -4.81
C ASP A 131 -12.43 7.85 -5.58
N PHE A 132 -11.39 8.32 -4.88
CA PHE A 132 -10.06 8.57 -5.43
C PHE A 132 -9.13 7.35 -5.36
N LEU A 133 -9.58 6.24 -4.79
CA LEU A 133 -8.77 5.03 -4.68
C LEU A 133 -8.85 4.16 -5.95
N PHE A 134 -9.75 4.48 -6.90
CA PHE A 134 -9.94 3.72 -8.14
C PHE A 134 -10.08 2.21 -7.94
N LEU A 135 -10.70 1.81 -6.84
CA LEU A 135 -10.97 0.42 -6.54
C LEU A 135 -12.12 -0.07 -7.41
N LYS A 136 -11.99 -1.28 -7.94
CA LYS A 136 -13.14 -1.95 -8.58
C LYS A 136 -14.17 -2.27 -7.49
N GLU A 137 -15.42 -1.93 -7.71
CA GLU A 137 -16.49 -2.35 -6.81
C GLU A 137 -17.09 -3.68 -7.32
N PRO A 138 -17.43 -4.63 -6.43
CA PRO A 138 -17.21 -4.57 -4.99
C PRO A 138 -15.72 -4.74 -4.63
N PHE A 139 -15.22 -3.94 -3.68
CA PHE A 139 -13.86 -4.07 -3.18
C PHE A 139 -13.84 -4.87 -1.89
N GLY A 140 -13.10 -5.97 -1.93
CA GLY A 140 -13.04 -6.95 -0.84
C GLY A 140 -14.22 -7.94 -0.89
N ALA A 141 -14.16 -8.95 -0.06
CA ALA A 141 -15.28 -9.86 0.11
C ALA A 141 -16.35 -9.23 1.01
N PRO A 142 -17.65 -9.54 0.82
CA PRO A 142 -18.70 -9.19 1.76
C PRO A 142 -18.37 -9.63 3.18
N ALA A 143 -18.83 -8.91 4.18
CA ALA A 143 -18.46 -9.21 5.58
C ALA A 143 -18.91 -10.60 6.04
N ASP A 144 -19.99 -11.11 5.50
CA ASP A 144 -20.52 -12.45 5.76
C ASP A 144 -19.73 -13.56 5.03
N GLU A 145 -18.90 -13.21 4.03
CA GLU A 145 -17.99 -14.11 3.32
C GLU A 145 -16.57 -14.13 3.93
N VAL A 146 -16.39 -13.50 5.09
CA VAL A 146 -15.08 -13.39 5.76
C VAL A 146 -15.18 -13.88 7.20
N LEU A 147 -14.24 -14.73 7.60
CA LEU A 147 -14.02 -15.12 8.99
C LEU A 147 -12.63 -14.65 9.43
N ASP A 148 -12.55 -13.91 10.51
CA ASP A 148 -11.30 -13.52 11.17
C ASP A 148 -11.17 -14.18 12.54
N ILE A 149 -10.06 -14.87 12.79
CA ILE A 149 -9.74 -15.54 14.07
C ILE A 149 -8.38 -15.02 14.55
N LYS A 150 -8.23 -14.85 15.86
CA LYS A 150 -6.96 -14.52 16.50
C LYS A 150 -6.56 -15.63 17.45
N ILE A 151 -5.29 -16.00 17.43
CA ILE A 151 -4.69 -17.04 18.26
C ILE A 151 -3.52 -16.41 19.01
N TYR A 152 -3.51 -16.58 20.32
CA TYR A 152 -2.50 -16.07 21.26
C TYR A 152 -1.72 -17.17 21.97
N ASN A 153 -2.21 -18.42 21.91
CA ASN A 153 -1.59 -19.57 22.55
C ASN A 153 -1.96 -20.87 21.82
N PHE A 154 -1.28 -21.96 22.21
CA PHE A 154 -1.44 -23.26 21.58
C PHE A 154 -2.86 -23.85 21.72
N ASP A 155 -3.49 -23.67 22.88
CA ASP A 155 -4.80 -24.24 23.15
C ASP A 155 -5.92 -23.65 22.28
N GLU A 156 -5.67 -22.52 21.64
CA GLU A 156 -6.62 -21.85 20.75
C GLU A 156 -6.58 -22.37 19.29
N VAL A 157 -5.58 -23.19 18.93
CA VAL A 157 -5.46 -23.70 17.55
C VAL A 157 -6.60 -24.65 17.19
N VAL A 158 -6.91 -25.62 18.04
CA VAL A 158 -7.99 -26.58 17.80
C VAL A 158 -9.36 -25.89 17.73
N PRO A 159 -9.76 -25.03 18.66
CA PRO A 159 -10.98 -24.24 18.54
C PRO A 159 -11.03 -23.37 17.26
N ALA A 160 -9.91 -22.85 16.80
CA ALA A 160 -9.85 -22.10 15.56
C ALA A 160 -10.13 -22.97 14.33
N CYS A 161 -9.61 -24.22 14.30
CA CYS A 161 -9.94 -25.19 13.27
C CYS A 161 -11.44 -25.50 13.24
N GLU A 162 -12.05 -25.74 14.39
CA GLU A 162 -13.48 -26.02 14.49
C GLU A 162 -14.34 -24.86 13.99
N HIS A 163 -14.01 -23.63 14.39
CA HIS A 163 -14.68 -22.41 13.96
C HIS A 163 -14.57 -22.20 12.44
N ALA A 164 -13.38 -22.45 11.90
CA ALA A 164 -13.11 -22.36 10.46
C ALA A 164 -13.93 -23.38 9.67
N VAL A 165 -14.00 -24.62 10.14
CA VAL A 165 -14.81 -25.69 9.51
C VAL A 165 -16.30 -25.36 9.58
N GLN A 166 -16.80 -24.85 10.70
CA GLN A 166 -18.20 -24.43 10.83
C GLN A 166 -18.55 -23.30 9.87
N PHE A 167 -17.68 -22.31 9.74
CA PHE A 167 -17.84 -21.21 8.78
C PHE A 167 -17.91 -21.74 7.34
N CYS A 168 -16.95 -22.59 6.94
CA CYS A 168 -16.93 -23.18 5.60
C CYS A 168 -18.18 -24.01 5.29
N LYS A 169 -18.64 -24.83 6.26
CA LYS A 169 -19.90 -25.59 6.13
C LYS A 169 -21.10 -24.67 5.99
N GLY A 170 -21.16 -23.59 6.75
CA GLY A 170 -22.22 -22.58 6.68
C GLY A 170 -22.29 -21.88 5.31
N LYS A 171 -21.17 -21.85 4.57
CA LYS A 171 -21.07 -21.32 3.20
C LYS A 171 -21.17 -22.40 2.12
N GLY A 172 -21.54 -23.61 2.47
CA GLY A 172 -21.78 -24.70 1.51
C GLY A 172 -20.51 -25.41 1.02
N ALA A 173 -19.39 -25.30 1.75
CA ALA A 173 -18.16 -26.00 1.42
C ALA A 173 -18.36 -27.53 1.50
N ASP A 174 -17.74 -28.24 0.59
CA ASP A 174 -17.69 -29.71 0.61
C ASP A 174 -16.76 -30.24 1.72
N SER A 175 -16.84 -31.54 1.98
CA SER A 175 -16.04 -32.20 3.02
C SER A 175 -14.53 -32.08 2.75
N LYS A 176 -14.12 -32.03 1.50
CA LYS A 176 -12.72 -31.88 1.09
C LYS A 176 -12.19 -30.49 1.46
N THR A 177 -12.94 -29.45 1.13
CA THR A 177 -12.61 -28.07 1.50
C THR A 177 -12.54 -27.88 3.01
N CYS A 178 -13.50 -28.44 3.76
CA CYS A 178 -13.49 -28.40 5.23
C CYS A 178 -12.25 -29.10 5.82
N TYR A 179 -11.85 -30.24 5.25
CA TYR A 179 -10.63 -30.94 5.63
C TYR A 179 -9.37 -30.11 5.34
N HIS A 180 -9.30 -29.51 4.14
CA HIS A 180 -8.16 -28.65 3.78
C HIS A 180 -7.98 -27.48 4.74
N VAL A 181 -9.07 -26.75 5.05
CA VAL A 181 -9.03 -25.63 5.97
C VAL A 181 -8.54 -26.05 7.35
N SER A 182 -9.09 -27.14 7.89
CA SER A 182 -8.68 -27.66 9.21
C SER A 182 -7.20 -28.01 9.23
N LEU A 183 -6.76 -28.80 8.23
CA LEU A 183 -5.37 -29.23 8.10
C LEU A 183 -4.40 -28.04 7.95
N PHE A 184 -4.74 -27.05 7.11
CA PHE A 184 -3.88 -25.90 6.89
C PHE A 184 -3.72 -25.04 8.15
N ILE A 185 -4.80 -24.86 8.92
CA ILE A 185 -4.74 -24.13 10.18
C ILE A 185 -3.97 -24.93 11.23
N GLU A 186 -4.21 -26.23 11.35
CA GLU A 186 -3.53 -27.09 12.29
C GLU A 186 -2.03 -27.12 12.02
N GLU A 187 -1.61 -27.42 10.81
CA GLU A 187 -0.19 -27.57 10.48
C GLU A 187 0.57 -26.23 10.53
N LEU A 188 0.04 -25.18 9.90
CA LEU A 188 0.72 -23.89 9.87
C LEU A 188 0.55 -23.12 11.18
N GLY A 189 -0.63 -23.20 11.81
CA GLY A 189 -0.91 -22.54 13.08
C GLY A 189 -0.09 -23.13 14.22
N THR A 190 -0.02 -24.47 14.31
CA THR A 190 0.81 -25.17 15.29
C THR A 190 2.28 -24.79 15.13
N ASN A 191 2.80 -24.81 13.89
CA ASN A 191 4.18 -24.44 13.64
C ASN A 191 4.49 -22.98 14.07
N VAL A 192 3.59 -22.04 13.80
CA VAL A 192 3.78 -20.64 14.22
C VAL A 192 3.75 -20.52 15.75
N VAL A 193 2.80 -21.17 16.42
CA VAL A 193 2.66 -21.08 17.88
C VAL A 193 3.79 -21.82 18.59
N GLU A 194 4.15 -23.03 18.15
CA GLU A 194 5.17 -23.85 18.79
C GLU A 194 6.57 -23.27 18.62
N TYR A 195 6.92 -22.84 17.41
CA TYR A 195 8.28 -22.38 17.10
C TYR A 195 8.43 -20.86 17.08
N GLY A 196 7.34 -20.14 16.74
CA GLY A 196 7.38 -18.68 16.60
C GLY A 196 7.14 -17.96 17.94
N PHE A 197 6.20 -18.42 18.76
CA PHE A 197 5.82 -17.75 20.00
C PHE A 197 6.87 -17.91 21.12
N ALA A 198 7.79 -18.85 20.99
CA ALA A 198 8.83 -19.09 22.00
C ALA A 198 9.86 -17.96 22.10
N GLU A 199 10.05 -17.14 21.07
CA GLU A 199 11.15 -16.19 20.99
C GLU A 199 10.81 -14.77 21.47
N LYS A 200 9.53 -14.35 21.52
CA LYS A 200 9.12 -12.98 21.89
C LYS A 200 7.79 -13.01 22.67
N GLY A 201 7.66 -12.16 23.68
CA GLY A 201 6.36 -11.88 24.29
C GLY A 201 5.46 -11.02 23.38
N GLY A 202 4.12 -11.17 23.50
CA GLY A 202 3.16 -10.40 22.71
C GLY A 202 2.94 -10.93 21.29
N ASN A 203 3.16 -12.22 21.07
CA ASN A 203 2.94 -12.87 19.77
C ASN A 203 1.45 -12.97 19.45
N LEU A 204 1.15 -12.87 18.17
CA LEU A 204 -0.21 -12.95 17.63
C LEU A 204 -0.17 -13.68 16.30
N LEU A 205 -1.07 -14.66 16.15
CA LEU A 205 -1.40 -15.27 14.87
C LEU A 205 -2.83 -14.87 14.49
N GLU A 206 -2.98 -14.20 13.38
CA GLU A 206 -4.28 -13.84 12.79
C GLU A 206 -4.56 -14.75 11.59
N ILE A 207 -5.72 -15.38 11.61
CA ILE A 207 -6.22 -16.23 10.52
C ILE A 207 -7.39 -15.52 9.89
N ARG A 208 -7.36 -15.37 8.56
CA ARG A 208 -8.48 -14.88 7.78
C ARG A 208 -8.86 -15.89 6.72
N ILE A 209 -10.13 -16.27 6.68
CA ILE A 209 -10.72 -17.12 5.66
C ILE A 209 -11.68 -16.27 4.85
N VAL A 210 -11.61 -16.39 3.54
CA VAL A 210 -12.49 -15.68 2.62
C VAL A 210 -13.05 -16.66 1.61
N HIS A 211 -14.37 -16.64 1.46
CA HIS A 211 -15.07 -17.37 0.40
C HIS A 211 -15.26 -16.45 -0.81
N PHE A 212 -14.86 -16.94 -1.97
CA PHE A 212 -15.06 -16.29 -3.27
C PHE A 212 -15.84 -17.21 -4.19
N GLU A 213 -16.40 -16.66 -5.27
CA GLU A 213 -17.11 -17.46 -6.29
C GLU A 213 -16.24 -18.56 -6.93
N ASP A 214 -14.93 -18.34 -7.02
CA ASP A 214 -13.93 -19.22 -7.64
C ASP A 214 -13.12 -20.08 -6.65
N GLY A 215 -13.45 -20.04 -5.36
CA GLY A 215 -12.80 -20.85 -4.33
C GLY A 215 -12.57 -20.15 -3.00
N TRP A 216 -11.62 -20.66 -2.24
CA TRP A 216 -11.32 -20.24 -0.90
C TRP A 216 -9.92 -19.66 -0.78
N VAL A 217 -9.78 -18.64 0.07
CA VAL A 217 -8.50 -18.09 0.46
C VAL A 217 -8.35 -18.16 1.96
N LEU A 218 -7.27 -18.80 2.41
CA LEU A 218 -6.84 -18.79 3.81
C LEU A 218 -5.56 -17.96 3.92
N ARG A 219 -5.54 -17.00 4.83
CA ARG A 219 -4.38 -16.17 5.13
C ARG A 219 -4.03 -16.26 6.60
N LEU A 220 -2.80 -16.63 6.88
CA LEU A 220 -2.20 -16.57 8.21
C LEU A 220 -1.26 -15.37 8.26
N ARG A 221 -1.35 -14.58 9.32
CA ARG A 221 -0.46 -13.43 9.58
C ARG A 221 0.06 -13.50 11.00
N ASP A 222 1.37 -13.51 11.17
CA ASP A 222 2.02 -13.52 12.47
C ASP A 222 3.12 -12.46 12.57
N ASN A 223 3.57 -12.16 13.78
CA ASN A 223 4.65 -11.23 14.09
C ASN A 223 5.91 -11.93 14.64
N CYS A 224 6.07 -13.20 14.32
CA CYS A 224 7.20 -14.02 14.74
C CYS A 224 8.42 -13.83 13.84
N ARG A 225 9.47 -14.64 14.08
CA ARG A 225 10.62 -14.71 13.19
C ARG A 225 10.20 -15.15 11.79
N ALA A 226 10.78 -14.52 10.76
CA ALA A 226 10.46 -14.83 9.36
C ALA A 226 10.78 -16.30 9.03
N PHE A 227 9.76 -17.02 8.55
CA PHE A 227 9.88 -18.40 8.09
C PHE A 227 9.07 -18.60 6.82
N ASP A 228 9.75 -18.81 5.70
CA ASP A 228 9.14 -19.10 4.40
C ASP A 228 9.02 -20.61 4.21
N PRO A 229 7.83 -21.22 4.37
CA PRO A 229 7.65 -22.65 4.28
C PRO A 229 7.91 -23.19 2.86
N VAL A 230 7.63 -22.41 1.83
CA VAL A 230 7.81 -22.82 0.43
C VAL A 230 9.29 -22.87 0.07
N LYS A 231 10.03 -21.85 0.47
CA LYS A 231 11.49 -21.81 0.28
C LYS A 231 12.19 -22.86 1.13
N TRP A 232 11.70 -23.05 2.34
CA TRP A 232 12.29 -24.00 3.28
C TRP A 232 12.19 -25.45 2.80
N ILE A 233 11.03 -25.88 2.25
CA ILE A 233 10.87 -27.20 1.63
C ILE A 233 11.89 -27.42 0.51
N LYS A 234 12.08 -26.43 -0.37
CA LYS A 234 13.01 -26.51 -1.50
C LYS A 234 14.48 -26.62 -1.06
N LEU A 235 14.81 -26.01 0.07
CA LEU A 235 16.18 -26.02 0.61
C LEU A 235 16.49 -27.26 1.47
N ASN A 236 15.46 -27.93 1.99
CA ASN A 236 15.57 -29.05 2.90
C ASN A 236 14.84 -30.26 2.32
N GLU A 237 15.11 -30.58 1.05
CA GLU A 237 14.67 -31.84 0.45
C GLU A 237 15.34 -32.98 1.22
N SER A 238 14.52 -33.75 1.94
CA SER A 238 14.93 -34.97 2.64
C SER A 238 14.39 -36.16 1.91
N ASP A 239 15.21 -37.20 1.77
CA ASP A 239 14.79 -38.51 1.25
C ASP A 239 13.80 -39.21 2.20
N ASP A 240 13.74 -38.78 3.47
CA ASP A 240 12.75 -39.25 4.43
C ASP A 240 11.42 -38.52 4.22
N PRO A 241 10.36 -39.24 3.76
CA PRO A 241 9.06 -38.63 3.50
C PRO A 241 8.36 -38.14 4.77
N THR A 242 8.77 -38.60 5.96
CA THR A 242 8.13 -38.21 7.24
C THR A 242 8.60 -36.85 7.72
N VAL A 243 9.78 -36.39 7.28
CA VAL A 243 10.32 -35.10 7.67
C VAL A 243 9.54 -33.97 7.02
N ASN A 244 8.94 -33.11 7.86
CA ASN A 244 8.13 -31.95 7.45
C ASN A 244 6.89 -32.32 6.61
N MET A 245 6.31 -33.48 6.88
CA MET A 245 5.16 -34.01 6.15
C MET A 245 4.00 -33.02 6.12
N GLY A 246 3.69 -32.34 7.24
CA GLY A 246 2.59 -31.39 7.35
C GLY A 246 2.73 -30.21 6.38
N ILE A 247 3.87 -29.55 6.36
CA ILE A 247 4.10 -28.40 5.46
C ILE A 247 4.11 -28.85 3.99
N LYS A 248 4.71 -30.01 3.68
CA LYS A 248 4.70 -30.62 2.33
C LYS A 248 3.27 -30.91 1.88
N LEU A 249 2.44 -31.45 2.76
CA LEU A 249 1.04 -31.77 2.50
C LEU A 249 0.22 -30.50 2.22
N VAL A 250 0.38 -29.47 3.05
CA VAL A 250 -0.25 -28.16 2.84
C VAL A 250 0.09 -27.60 1.46
N CYS A 251 1.37 -27.57 1.09
CA CYS A 251 1.81 -27.06 -0.20
C CYS A 251 1.31 -27.90 -1.39
N ALA A 252 1.17 -29.24 -1.21
CA ALA A 252 0.67 -30.13 -2.25
C ALA A 252 -0.86 -30.03 -2.45
N MET A 253 -1.61 -29.70 -1.40
CA MET A 253 -3.08 -29.62 -1.44
C MET A 253 -3.60 -28.23 -1.82
N ALA A 254 -2.84 -27.18 -1.61
CA ALA A 254 -3.20 -25.84 -2.02
C ALA A 254 -2.98 -25.65 -3.54
N LYS A 255 -3.87 -24.91 -4.20
CA LYS A 255 -3.69 -24.50 -5.61
C LYS A 255 -2.54 -23.52 -5.77
N ASP A 256 -2.36 -22.64 -4.77
CA ASP A 256 -1.31 -21.63 -4.74
C ASP A 256 -0.94 -21.31 -3.30
N VAL A 257 0.35 -21.16 -3.03
CA VAL A 257 0.88 -20.76 -1.73
C VAL A 257 1.85 -19.60 -1.93
N THR A 258 1.56 -18.47 -1.30
CA THR A 258 2.42 -17.30 -1.33
C THR A 258 2.87 -16.93 0.08
N TYR A 259 4.14 -16.53 0.21
CA TYR A 259 4.71 -16.00 1.44
C TYR A 259 5.28 -14.60 1.22
N VAL A 260 4.98 -13.70 2.14
CA VAL A 260 5.52 -12.34 2.16
C VAL A 260 5.92 -12.00 3.59
N SER A 261 7.14 -11.51 3.79
CA SER A 261 7.57 -10.93 5.06
C SER A 261 7.87 -9.44 4.86
N THR A 262 7.19 -8.59 5.62
CA THR A 262 7.34 -7.13 5.55
C THR A 262 6.93 -6.48 6.86
N LEU A 263 7.64 -5.43 7.28
CA LEU A 263 7.36 -4.68 8.51
C LEU A 263 7.19 -5.57 9.76
N ASP A 264 8.09 -6.55 9.92
CA ASP A 264 8.08 -7.54 11.01
C ASP A 264 6.79 -8.38 11.09
N LEU A 265 6.09 -8.53 9.97
CA LEU A 265 4.92 -9.39 9.82
C LEU A 265 5.19 -10.44 8.74
N ASN A 266 4.86 -11.68 9.04
CA ASN A 266 4.84 -12.79 8.09
C ASN A 266 3.40 -13.00 7.62
N ILE A 267 3.22 -13.22 6.34
CA ILE A 267 1.92 -13.46 5.73
C ILE A 267 2.05 -14.65 4.80
N ILE A 268 1.33 -15.73 5.14
CA ILE A 268 1.15 -16.89 4.28
C ILE A 268 -0.26 -16.82 3.73
N THR A 269 -0.42 -16.96 2.43
CA THR A 269 -1.72 -17.00 1.78
C THR A 269 -1.83 -18.27 0.93
N LEU A 270 -2.89 -19.04 1.16
CA LEU A 270 -3.22 -20.26 0.44
C LEU A 270 -4.52 -20.05 -0.34
N ARG A 271 -4.54 -20.55 -1.57
CA ARG A 271 -5.77 -20.69 -2.38
C ARG A 271 -6.08 -22.15 -2.59
N PHE A 272 -7.35 -22.53 -2.52
CA PHE A 272 -7.77 -23.94 -2.65
C PHE A 272 -9.22 -24.08 -3.09
#